data_d335efe000d0bdc90cc8d75bd169c7c9
#
_entry.id   d335efe000d0bdc90cc8d75bd169c7c9
#
_cell.length_a   1.000
_cell.length_b   1.000
_cell.length_c   1.000
_cell.angle_alpha   90.00
_cell.angle_beta   90.00
_cell.angle_gamma   90.00
#
_symmetry.space_group_name_H-M   'P 1'
#
loop_
_entity.id
_entity.type
_entity.pdbx_description
1 polymer ?
#
loop_
_entity_poly.entity_id
_entity_poly.type
_entity_poly.pdbx_seq_one_letter_code
_entity_poly.pdbx_strand_id
1 'polypeptide(L)'
;QYGNNRFQSSSSAFAQNNFGNYQQTTQSPYSQNSFGPSRYQNTQQNNYQSQSQSAGSCRENNERYPVSGSCDRYIECINGTSSEKLCPDGLRFNPNVNFNVYPCQYPNEVPCLERSALQAAQPTEACPHQFGYYKLGDAKNCSGFRNCVNGVGYDFICPEGLAFSSETYRCDWPDQVADCDAEAFLGFRCPNIPTTKELGEPAGYRFYKSDNNCQKYFLCVDGRPRVLSCGGDSAFDELTSTCVSADEVSSCPSELRAAAARSREEEKQRLARELEFKAKPQQFKLGLSVARYLCRVLPKLYSETLI
;
A
#
# COMPACT_ATOMS: atom_id res chain seq x y z
N GLN A 1 -20.87 -28.84 26.85
CA GLN A 1 -21.14 -28.04 25.64
C GLN A 1 -20.14 -26.89 25.62
N TYR A 2 -19.02 -27.04 24.90
CA TYR A 2 -18.02 -26.02 24.71
C TYR A 2 -18.19 -25.41 23.32
N GLY A 3 -18.54 -24.12 23.28
CA GLY A 3 -18.67 -23.37 22.05
C GLY A 3 -17.28 -23.02 21.46
N ASN A 4 -17.07 -23.40 20.21
CA ASN A 4 -15.91 -23.03 19.40
C ASN A 4 -15.97 -21.54 19.05
N ASN A 5 -15.24 -20.69 19.77
CA ASN A 5 -14.94 -19.34 19.33
C ASN A 5 -13.71 -19.38 18.43
N ARG A 6 -13.96 -19.24 17.14
CA ARG A 6 -12.96 -19.05 16.08
C ARG A 6 -12.36 -17.67 16.27
N PHE A 7 -11.15 -17.59 16.81
CA PHE A 7 -10.34 -16.37 16.76
C PHE A 7 -9.92 -16.09 15.31
N GLN A 8 -10.56 -15.15 14.69
CA GLN A 8 -10.04 -14.53 13.46
C GLN A 8 -8.88 -13.64 13.85
N SER A 9 -7.72 -13.91 13.24
CA SER A 9 -6.47 -13.20 13.46
C SER A 9 -6.61 -11.70 13.14
N SER A 10 -6.43 -10.87 14.16
CA SER A 10 -6.42 -9.39 14.06
C SER A 10 -5.16 -8.80 13.41
N SER A 11 -4.33 -9.63 12.76
CA SER A 11 -3.11 -9.20 12.08
C SER A 11 -3.32 -8.35 10.82
N SER A 12 -4.53 -8.34 10.22
CA SER A 12 -4.82 -7.51 9.04
C SER A 12 -5.12 -6.05 9.36
N ALA A 13 -5.54 -5.71 10.58
CA ALA A 13 -5.88 -4.34 10.95
C ALA A 13 -4.66 -3.46 11.24
N PHE A 14 -3.57 -4.04 11.78
CA PHE A 14 -2.34 -3.30 12.06
C PHE A 14 -1.54 -2.95 10.81
N ALA A 15 -1.54 -3.82 9.81
CA ALA A 15 -0.84 -3.54 8.54
C ALA A 15 -1.55 -2.46 7.71
N GLN A 16 -2.89 -2.39 7.74
CA GLN A 16 -3.66 -1.41 6.96
C GLN A 16 -3.55 0.02 7.48
N ASN A 17 -3.45 0.22 8.79
CA ASN A 17 -3.34 1.58 9.37
C ASN A 17 -1.98 2.24 9.13
N ASN A 18 -0.89 1.48 9.00
CA ASN A 18 0.42 2.05 8.64
C ASN A 18 0.56 2.35 7.14
N PHE A 19 -0.13 1.62 6.26
CA PHE A 19 -0.09 1.90 4.82
C PHE A 19 -0.81 3.20 4.42
N GLY A 20 -1.84 3.60 5.14
CA GLY A 20 -2.62 4.80 4.85
C GLY A 20 -1.86 6.12 5.03
N ASN A 21 -0.86 6.18 5.91
CA ASN A 21 -0.08 7.39 6.15
C ASN A 21 1.14 7.56 5.23
N TYR A 22 1.63 6.48 4.60
CA TYR A 22 2.78 6.57 3.69
C TYR A 22 2.42 6.93 2.25
N GLN A 23 1.14 6.88 1.85
CA GLN A 23 0.73 7.28 0.50
C GLN A 23 0.68 8.80 0.27
N GLN A 24 0.81 9.63 1.31
CA GLN A 24 0.70 11.09 1.17
C GLN A 24 2.04 11.84 1.03
N THR A 25 3.20 11.19 1.16
CA THR A 25 4.50 11.88 1.09
C THR A 25 5.34 11.59 -0.14
N THR A 26 4.91 10.74 -1.05
CA THR A 26 5.52 10.61 -2.37
C THR A 26 4.60 11.18 -3.43
N GLN A 27 4.46 12.51 -3.48
CA GLN A 27 4.05 13.17 -4.70
C GLN A 27 5.17 12.94 -5.73
N SER A 28 4.97 11.92 -6.55
CA SER A 28 5.65 11.82 -7.84
C SER A 28 5.38 13.10 -8.62
N PRO A 29 6.37 13.71 -9.29
CA PRO A 29 6.17 14.88 -10.13
C PRO A 29 5.40 14.58 -11.44
N TYR A 30 4.63 13.49 -11.48
CA TYR A 30 3.71 13.21 -12.56
C TYR A 30 2.39 13.91 -12.30
N SER A 31 2.36 15.18 -12.72
CA SER A 31 1.14 15.91 -13.03
C SER A 31 0.24 15.05 -13.94
N GLN A 32 -1.04 15.01 -13.63
CA GLN A 32 -2.08 14.41 -14.45
C GLN A 32 -2.06 15.01 -15.86
N ASN A 33 -1.32 14.41 -16.77
CA ASN A 33 -1.53 14.62 -18.18
C ASN A 33 -2.43 13.49 -18.67
N SER A 34 -3.67 13.86 -18.97
CA SER A 34 -4.63 13.07 -19.74
C SER A 34 -3.93 12.55 -21.00
N PHE A 35 -3.75 11.22 -21.08
CA PHE A 35 -3.30 10.58 -22.31
C PHE A 35 -4.43 10.66 -23.35
N GLY A 36 -4.41 11.74 -24.15
CA GLY A 36 -5.04 11.75 -25.45
C GLY A 36 -4.25 10.83 -26.38
N PRO A 37 -4.90 10.28 -27.45
CA PRO A 37 -4.23 9.35 -28.35
C PRO A 37 -3.10 10.06 -29.10
N SER A 38 -1.87 9.84 -28.65
CA SER A 38 -0.68 10.34 -29.31
C SER A 38 -0.49 9.55 -30.60
N ARG A 39 -0.61 10.25 -31.73
CA ARG A 39 -0.24 9.73 -33.05
C ARG A 39 1.25 9.39 -33.03
N TYR A 40 1.57 8.11 -32.88
CA TYR A 40 2.91 7.63 -33.20
C TYR A 40 3.08 7.59 -34.71
N GLN A 41 3.85 8.52 -35.24
CA GLN A 41 4.40 8.40 -36.60
C GLN A 41 5.48 7.30 -36.55
N ASN A 42 5.17 6.21 -37.19
CA ASN A 42 6.04 5.06 -37.38
C ASN A 42 7.06 5.42 -38.47
N THR A 43 8.33 5.61 -38.10
CA THR A 43 9.42 5.74 -39.06
C THR A 43 10.51 4.73 -38.69
N GLN A 44 10.26 3.47 -39.04
CA GLN A 44 11.32 2.52 -39.46
C GLN A 44 10.65 1.33 -40.13
N GLN A 45 10.64 1.37 -41.47
CA GLN A 45 10.39 0.20 -42.28
C GLN A 45 11.60 -0.75 -42.12
N ASN A 46 11.45 -1.83 -41.39
CA ASN A 46 12.25 -3.03 -41.58
C ASN A 46 11.38 -4.11 -42.16
N ASN A 47 11.72 -4.47 -43.39
CA ASN A 47 11.16 -5.55 -44.17
C ASN A 47 11.26 -6.88 -43.41
N TYR A 48 10.21 -7.28 -42.72
CA TYR A 48 9.94 -8.67 -42.42
C TYR A 48 8.77 -9.10 -43.28
N GLN A 49 9.05 -9.92 -44.31
CA GLN A 49 8.02 -10.66 -45.01
C GLN A 49 7.31 -11.57 -44.00
N SER A 50 6.21 -11.11 -43.47
CA SER A 50 5.28 -11.93 -42.72
C SER A 50 4.58 -12.86 -43.66
N GLN A 51 4.89 -14.15 -43.55
CA GLN A 51 4.01 -15.20 -44.06
C GLN A 51 2.67 -15.00 -43.32
N SER A 52 1.67 -14.55 -44.06
CA SER A 52 0.29 -14.42 -43.63
C SER A 52 -0.27 -15.82 -43.33
N GLN A 53 -0.12 -16.27 -42.08
CA GLN A 53 -0.98 -17.31 -41.56
C GLN A 53 -2.35 -16.65 -41.35
N SER A 54 -3.39 -17.28 -41.92
CA SER A 54 -4.77 -16.84 -41.95
C SER A 54 -5.19 -16.29 -40.61
N ALA A 55 -5.39 -14.97 -40.53
CA ALA A 55 -6.03 -14.32 -39.40
C ALA A 55 -7.40 -14.99 -39.21
N GLY A 56 -7.64 -15.60 -38.05
CA GLY A 56 -8.93 -16.24 -37.73
C GLY A 56 -10.07 -15.25 -37.93
N SER A 57 -11.20 -15.74 -38.44
CA SER A 57 -12.38 -14.89 -38.61
C SER A 57 -12.85 -14.38 -37.25
N CYS A 58 -13.14 -13.08 -37.15
CA CYS A 58 -13.76 -12.48 -35.97
C CYS A 58 -15.12 -13.15 -35.71
N ARG A 59 -15.37 -13.52 -34.45
CA ARG A 59 -16.67 -14.03 -34.00
C ARG A 59 -17.62 -12.88 -33.67
N GLU A 60 -17.02 -11.82 -33.09
CA GLU A 60 -17.73 -10.59 -32.73
C GLU A 60 -17.05 -9.38 -33.38
N ASN A 61 -17.78 -8.27 -33.47
CA ASN A 61 -17.26 -7.05 -34.08
C ASN A 61 -16.06 -6.45 -33.31
N ASN A 62 -16.07 -6.59 -31.96
CA ASN A 62 -15.02 -6.06 -31.09
C ASN A 62 -14.68 -7.11 -30.03
N GLU A 63 -13.62 -7.84 -30.27
CA GLU A 63 -13.13 -8.91 -29.37
C GLU A 63 -11.62 -9.01 -29.41
N ARG A 64 -11.05 -9.69 -28.42
CA ARG A 64 -9.65 -10.10 -28.40
C ARG A 64 -9.55 -11.55 -27.96
N TYR A 65 -8.66 -12.31 -28.61
CA TYR A 65 -8.39 -13.69 -28.22
C TYR A 65 -6.92 -14.06 -28.42
N PRO A 66 -6.41 -15.02 -27.61
CA PRO A 66 -5.00 -15.39 -27.66
C PRO A 66 -4.64 -16.09 -28.97
N VAL A 67 -3.42 -15.88 -29.43
CA VAL A 67 -2.79 -16.74 -30.44
C VAL A 67 -2.34 -18.04 -29.77
N SER A 68 -2.64 -19.16 -30.38
CA SER A 68 -2.31 -20.48 -29.84
C SER A 68 -0.81 -20.61 -29.52
N GLY A 69 -0.48 -21.08 -28.32
CA GLY A 69 0.89 -21.28 -27.85
C GLY A 69 1.64 -20.01 -27.45
N SER A 70 1.18 -18.80 -27.81
CA SER A 70 1.85 -17.54 -27.48
C SER A 70 1.23 -16.87 -26.26
N CYS A 71 2.05 -16.35 -25.36
CA CYS A 71 1.62 -15.63 -24.18
C CYS A 71 1.50 -14.12 -24.39
N ASP A 72 2.14 -13.56 -25.40
CA ASP A 72 2.24 -12.14 -25.68
C ASP A 72 1.61 -11.72 -27.03
N ARG A 73 1.14 -12.68 -27.86
CA ARG A 73 0.45 -12.43 -29.13
C ARG A 73 -1.05 -12.65 -28.97
N TYR A 74 -1.84 -11.80 -29.63
CA TYR A 74 -3.29 -11.89 -29.62
C TYR A 74 -3.85 -11.39 -30.94
N ILE A 75 -5.05 -11.83 -31.24
CA ILE A 75 -5.85 -11.29 -32.33
C ILE A 75 -6.78 -10.22 -31.76
N GLU A 76 -6.80 -9.06 -32.39
CA GLU A 76 -7.73 -7.99 -32.09
C GLU A 76 -8.70 -7.79 -33.25
N CYS A 77 -9.97 -7.89 -32.98
CA CYS A 77 -11.06 -7.59 -33.89
C CYS A 77 -11.61 -6.21 -33.62
N ILE A 78 -11.61 -5.34 -34.64
CA ILE A 78 -12.22 -4.01 -34.58
C ILE A 78 -13.19 -3.90 -35.74
N ASN A 79 -14.48 -3.69 -35.47
CA ASN A 79 -15.55 -3.64 -36.49
C ASN A 79 -15.53 -4.86 -37.39
N GLY A 80 -15.26 -6.05 -36.86
CA GLY A 80 -15.23 -7.30 -37.62
C GLY A 80 -13.94 -7.53 -38.42
N THR A 81 -12.96 -6.61 -38.37
CA THR A 81 -11.66 -6.79 -39.03
C THR A 81 -10.62 -7.28 -38.03
N SER A 82 -10.06 -8.45 -38.31
CA SER A 82 -9.02 -9.08 -37.46
C SER A 82 -7.63 -8.56 -37.77
N SER A 83 -6.83 -8.33 -36.73
CA SER A 83 -5.40 -8.04 -36.84
C SER A 83 -4.62 -8.73 -35.72
N GLU A 84 -3.48 -9.33 -36.06
CA GLU A 84 -2.58 -9.87 -35.06
C GLU A 84 -1.83 -8.71 -34.38
N LYS A 85 -1.74 -8.75 -33.04
CA LYS A 85 -1.07 -7.79 -32.18
C LYS A 85 -0.06 -8.51 -31.31
N LEU A 86 0.94 -7.78 -30.92
CA LEU A 86 1.99 -8.21 -30.00
C LEU A 86 2.05 -7.26 -28.82
N CYS A 87 2.04 -7.80 -27.61
CA CYS A 87 2.29 -6.99 -26.40
C CYS A 87 3.74 -6.45 -26.43
N PRO A 88 4.00 -5.29 -25.82
CA PRO A 88 5.37 -4.82 -25.61
C PRO A 88 6.20 -5.87 -24.87
N ASP A 89 7.50 -5.90 -25.16
CA ASP A 89 8.44 -6.84 -24.54
C ASP A 89 8.42 -6.70 -23.00
N GLY A 90 8.26 -7.83 -22.32
CA GLY A 90 8.09 -7.91 -20.86
C GLY A 90 6.63 -7.97 -20.40
N LEU A 91 5.65 -7.68 -21.27
CA LEU A 91 4.22 -7.79 -20.94
C LEU A 91 3.60 -9.03 -21.60
N ARG A 92 2.47 -9.47 -21.03
CA ARG A 92 1.71 -10.67 -21.47
C ARG A 92 0.28 -10.30 -21.79
N PHE A 93 -0.28 -10.97 -22.78
CA PHE A 93 -1.68 -10.79 -23.15
C PHE A 93 -2.61 -11.46 -22.14
N ASN A 94 -3.49 -10.65 -21.52
CA ASN A 94 -4.54 -11.13 -20.63
C ASN A 94 -5.86 -11.29 -21.39
N PRO A 95 -6.34 -12.53 -21.63
CA PRO A 95 -7.59 -12.78 -22.33
C PRO A 95 -8.84 -12.44 -21.50
N ASN A 96 -8.70 -12.21 -20.19
CA ASN A 96 -9.82 -12.06 -19.27
C ASN A 96 -10.23 -10.58 -19.04
N VAL A 97 -9.53 -9.62 -19.67
CA VAL A 97 -9.88 -8.21 -19.53
C VAL A 97 -10.91 -7.79 -20.55
N ASN A 98 -11.77 -6.84 -20.18
CA ASN A 98 -12.76 -6.28 -21.08
C ASN A 98 -12.11 -5.60 -22.28
N PHE A 99 -12.82 -5.56 -23.44
CA PHE A 99 -12.30 -4.99 -24.68
C PHE A 99 -11.80 -3.54 -24.53
N ASN A 100 -12.42 -2.73 -23.66
CA ASN A 100 -12.04 -1.33 -23.44
C ASN A 100 -10.83 -1.15 -22.49
N VAL A 101 -10.29 -2.23 -21.93
CA VAL A 101 -9.11 -2.22 -21.06
C VAL A 101 -7.89 -2.64 -21.86
N TYR A 102 -6.73 -2.01 -21.60
CA TYR A 102 -5.47 -2.41 -22.25
C TYR A 102 -5.13 -3.86 -21.91
N PRO A 103 -4.90 -4.73 -22.90
CA PRO A 103 -4.84 -6.18 -22.65
C PRO A 103 -3.48 -6.69 -22.21
N CYS A 104 -2.40 -5.90 -22.34
CA CYS A 104 -1.05 -6.35 -22.02
C CYS A 104 -0.72 -5.95 -20.57
N GLN A 105 -0.47 -6.95 -19.73
CA GLN A 105 -0.25 -6.80 -18.31
C GLN A 105 1.05 -7.46 -17.87
N TYR A 106 1.48 -7.19 -16.65
CA TYR A 106 2.72 -7.75 -16.10
C TYR A 106 2.62 -9.26 -15.84
N PRO A 107 3.77 -9.98 -15.87
CA PRO A 107 3.82 -11.43 -15.70
C PRO A 107 3.20 -11.98 -14.41
N ASN A 108 3.25 -11.22 -13.31
CA ASN A 108 2.65 -11.60 -12.04
C ASN A 108 1.10 -11.60 -12.07
N GLU A 109 0.50 -10.87 -13.01
CA GLU A 109 -0.97 -10.79 -13.17
C GLU A 109 -1.49 -11.79 -14.19
N VAL A 110 -0.62 -12.23 -15.12
CA VAL A 110 -1.01 -13.09 -16.24
C VAL A 110 -0.14 -14.34 -16.30
N PRO A 111 -0.57 -15.45 -15.70
CA PRO A 111 0.12 -16.72 -15.88
C PRO A 111 -0.03 -17.20 -17.33
N CYS A 112 1.08 -17.58 -17.95
CA CYS A 112 1.05 -18.06 -19.35
C CYS A 112 0.42 -19.44 -19.49
N LEU A 113 0.53 -20.30 -18.46
CA LEU A 113 0.05 -21.68 -18.49
C LEU A 113 0.58 -22.43 -19.74
N GLU A 114 -0.33 -22.91 -20.59
CA GLU A 114 0.03 -23.65 -21.83
C GLU A 114 0.56 -22.75 -22.96
N ARG A 115 0.42 -21.43 -22.84
CA ARG A 115 0.88 -20.43 -23.81
C ARG A 115 2.29 -19.95 -23.50
N SER A 116 3.30 -20.79 -23.60
CA SER A 116 4.66 -20.51 -23.10
C SER A 116 5.54 -19.70 -24.06
N ALA A 117 5.19 -19.57 -25.33
CA ALA A 117 5.99 -18.83 -26.30
C ALA A 117 5.89 -17.32 -26.06
N LEU A 118 7.05 -16.66 -26.00
CA LEU A 118 7.22 -15.23 -25.84
C LEU A 118 8.11 -14.70 -26.98
N GLN A 119 8.00 -13.42 -27.31
CA GLN A 119 8.93 -12.73 -28.19
C GLN A 119 10.35 -12.71 -27.59
N ALA A 120 11.34 -12.47 -28.43
CA ALA A 120 12.69 -12.22 -27.97
C ALA A 120 12.77 -10.95 -27.14
N ALA A 121 13.51 -10.99 -26.03
CA ALA A 121 13.78 -9.82 -25.21
C ALA A 121 14.41 -8.69 -26.03
N GLN A 122 14.04 -7.47 -25.76
CA GLN A 122 14.60 -6.25 -26.36
C GLN A 122 15.30 -5.42 -25.26
N PRO A 123 16.47 -5.91 -24.78
CA PRO A 123 17.15 -5.26 -23.66
C PRO A 123 17.71 -3.89 -24.04
N THR A 124 17.85 -3.05 -23.03
CA THR A 124 18.64 -1.83 -23.08
C THR A 124 19.78 -1.93 -22.07
N GLU A 125 20.65 -0.92 -21.99
CA GLU A 125 21.71 -0.90 -20.97
C GLU A 125 21.12 -0.97 -19.53
N ALA A 126 19.95 -0.37 -19.31
CA ALA A 126 19.31 -0.27 -18.00
C ALA A 126 18.31 -1.41 -17.73
N CYS A 127 17.72 -2.01 -18.76
CA CYS A 127 16.55 -2.86 -18.62
C CYS A 127 16.70 -4.19 -19.41
N PRO A 128 16.48 -5.36 -18.78
CA PRO A 128 16.50 -6.65 -19.47
C PRO A 128 15.37 -6.81 -20.48
N HIS A 129 14.22 -6.17 -20.25
CA HIS A 129 13.06 -6.10 -21.13
C HIS A 129 12.56 -4.65 -21.19
N GLN A 130 11.75 -4.33 -22.19
CA GLN A 130 11.17 -2.98 -22.33
C GLN A 130 10.26 -2.62 -21.15
N PHE A 131 9.57 -3.62 -20.57
CA PHE A 131 8.73 -3.46 -19.38
C PHE A 131 9.05 -4.53 -18.34
N GLY A 132 8.96 -4.18 -17.06
CA GLY A 132 9.15 -5.11 -15.95
C GLY A 132 9.58 -4.45 -14.66
N TYR A 133 9.57 -5.24 -13.59
CA TYR A 133 10.13 -4.87 -12.30
C TYR A 133 11.27 -5.82 -11.96
N TYR A 134 12.42 -5.27 -11.60
CA TYR A 134 13.65 -6.02 -11.39
C TYR A 134 14.25 -5.65 -10.04
N LYS A 135 14.56 -6.65 -9.23
CA LYS A 135 15.26 -6.45 -7.95
C LYS A 135 16.64 -5.86 -8.20
N LEU A 136 17.02 -4.89 -7.37
CA LEU A 136 18.37 -4.35 -7.27
C LEU A 136 19.00 -4.80 -5.95
N GLY A 137 20.32 -5.02 -5.97
CA GLY A 137 21.05 -5.48 -4.79
C GLY A 137 21.04 -7.01 -4.63
N ASP A 138 21.33 -7.48 -3.41
CA ASP A 138 21.51 -8.88 -3.05
C ASP A 138 20.58 -9.33 -1.90
N ALA A 139 20.81 -10.52 -1.37
CA ALA A 139 20.02 -11.03 -0.26
C ALA A 139 20.13 -10.22 1.06
N LYS A 140 21.16 -9.38 1.20
CA LYS A 140 21.37 -8.51 2.38
C LYS A 140 20.91 -7.07 2.16
N ASN A 141 20.63 -6.72 0.90
CA ASN A 141 20.12 -5.41 0.52
C ASN A 141 18.94 -5.58 -0.43
N CYS A 142 17.80 -5.96 0.13
CA CYS A 142 16.64 -6.42 -0.63
C CYS A 142 15.61 -5.33 -0.92
N SER A 143 15.80 -4.07 -0.52
CA SER A 143 14.78 -3.02 -0.64
C SER A 143 14.72 -2.36 -2.02
N GLY A 144 15.82 -2.42 -2.80
CA GLY A 144 15.92 -1.73 -4.09
C GLY A 144 15.24 -2.51 -5.21
N PHE A 145 14.56 -1.78 -6.11
CA PHE A 145 14.04 -2.35 -7.35
C PHE A 145 14.02 -1.32 -8.48
N ARG A 146 14.03 -1.81 -9.71
CA ARG A 146 13.95 -1.02 -10.93
C ARG A 146 12.63 -1.30 -11.64
N ASN A 147 11.91 -0.24 -11.98
CA ASN A 147 10.78 -0.30 -12.89
C ASN A 147 11.24 0.08 -14.30
N CYS A 148 11.13 -0.82 -15.24
CA CYS A 148 11.42 -0.60 -16.65
C CYS A 148 10.15 -0.23 -17.40
N VAL A 149 10.18 0.91 -18.10
CA VAL A 149 9.10 1.40 -18.94
C VAL A 149 9.68 1.87 -20.28
N ASN A 150 9.30 1.23 -21.37
CA ASN A 150 9.87 1.46 -22.72
C ASN A 150 11.41 1.38 -22.73
N GLY A 151 12.00 0.45 -21.99
CA GLY A 151 13.44 0.25 -21.91
C GLY A 151 14.19 1.28 -21.07
N VAL A 152 13.48 2.21 -20.41
CA VAL A 152 14.07 3.18 -19.48
C VAL A 152 13.88 2.66 -18.05
N GLY A 153 14.97 2.57 -17.28
CA GLY A 153 14.97 2.11 -15.90
C GLY A 153 14.76 3.25 -14.91
N TYR A 154 13.82 3.07 -13.99
CA TYR A 154 13.56 3.97 -12.86
C TYR A 154 13.78 3.20 -11.56
N ASP A 155 14.74 3.64 -10.75
CA ASP A 155 15.12 2.97 -9.51
C ASP A 155 14.29 3.48 -8.34
N PHE A 156 13.82 2.56 -7.53
CA PHE A 156 13.00 2.79 -6.34
C PHE A 156 13.53 1.98 -5.16
N ILE A 157 13.15 2.41 -3.98
CA ILE A 157 13.43 1.72 -2.72
C ILE A 157 12.11 1.45 -2.02
N CYS A 158 11.92 0.25 -1.52
CA CYS A 158 10.78 -0.10 -0.68
C CYS A 158 10.75 0.77 0.59
N PRO A 159 9.57 1.01 1.16
CA PRO A 159 9.46 1.60 2.48
C PRO A 159 10.35 0.88 3.48
N GLU A 160 10.84 1.62 4.48
CA GLU A 160 11.78 1.09 5.46
C GLU A 160 11.27 -0.22 6.10
N GLY A 161 12.14 -1.20 6.19
CA GLY A 161 11.82 -2.51 6.76
C GLY A 161 11.15 -3.48 5.79
N LEU A 162 10.87 -3.07 4.56
CA LEU A 162 10.29 -3.92 3.53
C LEU A 162 11.30 -4.29 2.44
N ALA A 163 11.15 -5.48 1.89
CA ALA A 163 11.93 -6.02 0.80
C ALA A 163 11.08 -6.12 -0.47
N PHE A 164 11.71 -5.96 -1.64
CA PHE A 164 11.02 -6.12 -2.92
C PHE A 164 10.91 -7.59 -3.31
N SER A 165 9.70 -8.06 -3.57
CA SER A 165 9.42 -9.39 -4.08
C SER A 165 9.34 -9.39 -5.60
N SER A 166 10.23 -10.14 -6.25
CA SER A 166 10.20 -10.34 -7.71
C SER A 166 9.04 -11.23 -8.19
N GLU A 167 8.39 -11.96 -7.29
CA GLU A 167 7.24 -12.80 -7.61
C GLU A 167 5.94 -11.98 -7.68
N THR A 168 5.75 -11.07 -6.72
CA THR A 168 4.53 -10.28 -6.59
C THR A 168 4.64 -8.87 -7.15
N TYR A 169 5.86 -8.41 -7.48
CA TYR A 169 6.20 -7.03 -7.86
C TYR A 169 5.79 -5.99 -6.82
N ARG A 170 5.86 -6.38 -5.55
CA ARG A 170 5.48 -5.53 -4.39
C ARG A 170 6.57 -5.54 -3.33
N CYS A 171 6.51 -4.53 -2.49
CA CYS A 171 7.28 -4.53 -1.25
C CYS A 171 6.51 -5.32 -0.18
N ASP A 172 7.20 -6.27 0.45
CA ASP A 172 6.64 -7.15 1.47
C ASP A 172 7.62 -7.32 2.63
N TRP A 173 7.21 -7.99 3.69
CA TRP A 173 8.09 -8.29 4.81
C TRP A 173 9.29 -9.11 4.34
N PRO A 174 10.52 -8.81 4.83
CA PRO A 174 11.73 -9.50 4.36
C PRO A 174 11.67 -11.01 4.55
N ASP A 175 11.00 -11.47 5.60
CA ASP A 175 10.81 -12.90 5.89
C ASP A 175 9.82 -13.60 4.93
N GLN A 176 9.06 -12.86 4.16
CA GLN A 176 8.13 -13.36 3.12
C GLN A 176 8.73 -13.31 1.72
N VAL A 177 9.89 -12.69 1.56
CA VAL A 177 10.60 -12.58 0.27
C VAL A 177 11.67 -13.65 0.19
N ALA A 178 11.48 -14.64 -0.68
CA ALA A 178 12.28 -15.87 -0.73
C ALA A 178 13.79 -15.66 -0.91
N ASP A 179 14.19 -14.59 -1.62
CA ASP A 179 15.57 -14.24 -1.93
C ASP A 179 16.11 -13.10 -1.06
N CYS A 180 15.52 -12.85 0.12
CA CYS A 180 15.96 -11.86 1.11
C CYS A 180 16.35 -12.54 2.44
N ASP A 181 17.54 -12.24 2.94
CA ASP A 181 17.96 -12.60 4.27
C ASP A 181 17.49 -11.52 5.26
N ALA A 182 16.34 -11.75 5.88
CA ALA A 182 15.71 -10.79 6.76
C ALA A 182 16.60 -10.35 7.94
N GLU A 183 17.39 -11.26 8.52
CA GLU A 183 18.28 -10.93 9.63
C GLU A 183 19.43 -10.04 9.19
N ALA A 184 20.06 -10.38 8.07
CA ALA A 184 21.17 -9.60 7.52
C ALA A 184 20.69 -8.23 7.00
N PHE A 185 19.50 -8.19 6.37
CA PHE A 185 18.90 -6.97 5.84
C PHE A 185 18.51 -5.99 6.95
N LEU A 186 17.88 -6.48 8.03
CA LEU A 186 17.43 -5.64 9.14
C LEU A 186 18.51 -5.40 10.20
N GLY A 187 19.62 -6.15 10.15
CA GLY A 187 20.69 -6.10 11.17
C GLY A 187 20.24 -6.56 12.55
N PHE A 188 19.18 -7.39 12.62
CA PHE A 188 18.64 -7.89 13.89
C PHE A 188 18.28 -9.36 13.77
N ARG A 189 18.66 -10.14 14.78
CA ARG A 189 18.30 -11.55 14.91
C ARG A 189 17.39 -11.76 16.10
N CYS A 190 16.28 -12.44 15.86
CA CYS A 190 15.35 -12.80 16.92
C CYS A 190 16.01 -13.77 17.92
N PRO A 191 15.97 -13.49 19.22
CA PRO A 191 16.50 -14.42 20.22
C PRO A 191 15.77 -15.76 20.20
N ASN A 192 16.55 -16.86 20.29
CA ASN A 192 16.01 -18.21 20.46
C ASN A 192 15.50 -18.38 21.90
N ILE A 193 14.23 -18.15 22.11
CA ILE A 193 13.58 -18.39 23.41
C ILE A 193 12.77 -19.68 23.28
N PRO A 194 12.99 -20.67 24.17
CA PRO A 194 12.15 -21.87 24.18
C PRO A 194 10.70 -21.46 24.37
N THR A 195 9.83 -21.90 23.48
CA THR A 195 8.39 -21.73 23.63
C THR A 195 7.88 -22.64 24.73
N THR A 196 7.85 -22.14 25.95
CA THR A 196 7.15 -22.84 27.04
C THR A 196 5.66 -22.60 26.83
N LYS A 197 4.93 -23.65 26.47
CA LYS A 197 3.46 -23.65 26.30
C LYS A 197 2.69 -23.34 27.59
N GLU A 198 3.38 -23.08 28.69
CA GLU A 198 2.80 -22.99 30.04
C GLU A 198 2.34 -21.59 30.47
N LEU A 199 2.60 -20.54 29.71
CA LEU A 199 2.30 -19.15 30.10
C LEU A 199 1.45 -18.38 29.08
N GLY A 200 0.42 -18.97 28.50
CA GLY A 200 -0.76 -18.25 27.96
C GLY A 200 -0.57 -17.16 26.90
N GLU A 201 0.66 -16.77 26.55
CA GLU A 201 0.90 -15.85 25.44
C GLU A 201 0.92 -16.62 24.11
N PRO A 202 0.33 -16.05 23.04
CA PRO A 202 0.40 -16.68 21.72
C PRO A 202 1.86 -16.91 21.35
N ALA A 203 2.25 -18.20 21.25
CA ALA A 203 3.56 -18.58 20.75
C ALA A 203 3.73 -17.97 19.36
N GLY A 204 4.62 -16.99 19.20
CA GLY A 204 4.90 -16.47 17.88
C GLY A 204 5.23 -15.00 17.77
N TYR A 205 4.76 -14.12 18.64
CA TYR A 205 4.98 -12.67 18.53
C TYR A 205 5.75 -12.12 19.74
N ARG A 206 6.87 -11.42 19.48
CA ARG A 206 7.65 -10.74 20.53
C ARG A 206 8.18 -9.42 20.00
N PHE A 207 8.21 -8.41 20.88
CA PHE A 207 8.66 -7.07 20.54
C PHE A 207 10.01 -6.78 21.21
N TYR A 208 10.89 -6.10 20.49
CA TYR A 208 12.20 -5.70 20.96
C TYR A 208 12.47 -4.27 20.53
N LYS A 209 12.98 -3.43 21.45
CA LYS A 209 13.37 -2.07 21.10
C LYS A 209 14.55 -2.06 20.11
N SER A 210 14.66 -1.02 19.31
CA SER A 210 15.85 -0.75 18.53
C SER A 210 16.84 0.07 19.38
N ASP A 211 18.11 -0.36 19.44
CA ASP A 211 19.16 0.37 20.16
C ASP A 211 19.56 1.67 19.48
N ASN A 212 19.31 1.78 18.17
CA ASN A 212 19.73 2.93 17.35
C ASN A 212 18.65 4.01 17.22
N ASN A 213 17.37 3.68 17.45
CA ASN A 213 16.27 4.61 17.25
C ASN A 213 15.09 4.25 18.16
N CYS A 214 14.78 5.11 19.15
CA CYS A 214 13.70 4.86 20.09
C CYS A 214 12.28 4.83 19.48
N GLN A 215 12.11 5.33 18.26
CA GLN A 215 10.85 5.26 17.54
C GLN A 215 10.67 3.91 16.82
N LYS A 216 11.74 3.11 16.70
CA LYS A 216 11.71 1.82 16.01
C LYS A 216 11.78 0.66 16.98
N TYR A 217 11.15 -0.42 16.56
CA TYR A 217 11.18 -1.68 17.30
C TYR A 217 11.13 -2.86 16.34
N PHE A 218 11.59 -4.00 16.80
CA PHE A 218 11.54 -5.24 16.06
C PHE A 218 10.39 -6.11 16.57
N LEU A 219 9.63 -6.65 15.65
CA LEU A 219 8.64 -7.68 15.89
C LEU A 219 9.19 -9.00 15.38
N CYS A 220 9.38 -9.96 16.27
CA CYS A 220 9.71 -11.34 15.91
C CYS A 220 8.43 -12.13 15.67
N VAL A 221 8.26 -12.63 14.45
CA VAL A 221 7.15 -13.49 14.04
C VAL A 221 7.74 -14.86 13.71
N ASP A 222 7.42 -15.86 14.51
CA ASP A 222 7.95 -17.22 14.36
C ASP A 222 9.49 -17.26 14.22
N GLY A 223 10.19 -16.44 15.01
CA GLY A 223 11.63 -16.31 15.00
C GLY A 223 12.22 -15.46 13.88
N ARG A 224 11.41 -14.81 13.06
CA ARG A 224 11.83 -13.95 11.94
C ARG A 224 11.59 -12.48 12.26
N PRO A 225 12.58 -11.59 12.07
CA PRO A 225 12.46 -10.19 12.43
C PRO A 225 11.70 -9.38 11.39
N ARG A 226 10.90 -8.43 11.88
CA ARG A 226 10.29 -7.34 11.13
C ARG A 226 10.55 -6.04 11.87
N VAL A 227 10.91 -4.97 11.18
CA VAL A 227 11.06 -3.65 11.79
C VAL A 227 9.78 -2.83 11.61
N LEU A 228 9.38 -2.16 12.70
CA LEU A 228 8.23 -1.28 12.73
C LEU A 228 8.63 0.07 13.36
N SER A 229 7.81 1.08 13.13
CA SER A 229 8.00 2.41 13.70
C SER A 229 6.73 2.89 14.37
N CYS A 230 6.86 3.56 15.51
CA CYS A 230 5.76 4.20 16.21
C CYS A 230 5.18 5.42 15.45
N GLY A 231 6.01 6.08 14.64
CA GLY A 231 5.62 7.25 13.87
C GLY A 231 5.42 8.51 14.73
N GLY A 232 5.37 9.68 14.06
CA GLY A 232 5.15 10.97 14.70
C GLY A 232 6.08 11.23 15.88
N ASP A 233 5.52 11.76 16.97
CA ASP A 233 6.23 12.05 18.21
C ASP A 233 6.13 10.89 19.24
N SER A 234 5.87 9.66 18.76
CA SER A 234 5.79 8.46 19.61
C SER A 234 7.07 7.65 19.58
N ALA A 235 7.33 6.91 20.66
CA ALA A 235 8.46 6.03 20.81
C ALA A 235 8.02 4.68 21.39
N PHE A 236 8.82 3.64 21.17
CA PHE A 236 8.53 2.32 21.67
C PHE A 236 8.97 2.19 23.13
N ASP A 237 8.02 1.87 23.99
CA ASP A 237 8.29 1.52 25.39
C ASP A 237 8.38 0.00 25.55
N GLU A 238 9.57 -0.46 25.95
CA GLU A 238 9.87 -1.89 26.13
C GLU A 238 9.08 -2.49 27.31
N LEU A 239 8.76 -1.70 28.35
CA LEU A 239 8.05 -2.20 29.52
C LEU A 239 6.61 -2.56 29.23
N THR A 240 5.94 -1.75 28.42
CA THR A 240 4.54 -1.98 28.03
C THR A 240 4.43 -2.69 26.70
N SER A 241 5.53 -2.83 25.94
CA SER A 241 5.56 -3.33 24.57
C SER A 241 4.63 -2.57 23.63
N THR A 242 4.45 -1.27 23.85
CA THR A 242 3.59 -0.40 23.07
C THR A 242 4.28 0.90 22.66
N CYS A 243 3.68 1.60 21.71
CA CYS A 243 4.10 2.95 21.37
C CYS A 243 3.44 3.95 22.32
N VAL A 244 4.24 4.77 22.96
CA VAL A 244 3.82 5.85 23.88
C VAL A 244 4.39 7.17 23.39
N SER A 245 4.00 8.30 24.02
CA SER A 245 4.59 9.59 23.69
C SER A 245 6.09 9.60 23.97
N ALA A 246 6.92 10.12 23.07
CA ALA A 246 8.37 10.03 23.17
C ALA A 246 8.94 10.74 24.42
N ASP A 247 8.23 11.69 25.03
CA ASP A 247 8.65 12.33 26.28
C ASP A 247 8.56 11.41 27.50
N GLU A 248 7.83 10.30 27.40
CA GLU A 248 7.73 9.26 28.43
C GLU A 248 8.87 8.22 28.33
N VAL A 249 9.59 8.18 27.20
CA VAL A 249 10.68 7.23 26.95
C VAL A 249 12.04 7.90 27.13
N SER A 250 12.73 7.57 28.24
CA SER A 250 13.99 8.22 28.61
C SER A 250 15.15 7.99 27.63
N SER A 251 15.13 6.91 26.86
CA SER A 251 16.14 6.58 25.84
C SER A 251 16.05 7.43 24.57
N CYS A 252 14.97 8.22 24.39
CA CYS A 252 14.82 9.09 23.25
C CYS A 252 15.67 10.38 23.35
N PRO A 253 16.13 10.93 22.23
CA PRO A 253 16.81 12.23 22.19
C PRO A 253 15.95 13.33 22.80
N SER A 254 16.63 14.28 23.50
CA SER A 254 15.96 15.40 24.17
C SER A 254 15.08 16.24 23.25
N GLU A 255 15.49 16.40 21.99
CA GLU A 255 14.75 17.15 20.98
C GLU A 255 13.41 16.50 20.64
N LEU A 256 13.41 15.19 20.42
CA LEU A 256 12.18 14.42 20.15
C LEU A 256 11.26 14.43 21.37
N ARG A 257 11.81 14.25 22.58
CA ARG A 257 11.03 14.32 23.83
C ARG A 257 10.38 15.69 24.03
N ALA A 258 11.11 16.75 23.75
CA ALA A 258 10.56 18.11 23.82
C ALA A 258 9.50 18.38 22.75
N ALA A 259 9.66 17.83 21.56
CA ALA A 259 8.64 17.90 20.50
C ALA A 259 7.37 17.17 20.93
N ALA A 260 7.48 15.94 21.41
CA ALA A 260 6.37 15.14 21.90
C ALA A 260 5.60 15.83 23.05
N ALA A 261 6.32 16.41 23.99
CA ALA A 261 5.69 17.15 25.11
C ALA A 261 4.89 18.36 24.61
N ARG A 262 5.40 19.10 23.61
CA ARG A 262 4.66 20.22 23.00
C ARG A 262 3.41 19.74 22.27
N SER A 263 3.53 18.73 21.42
CA SER A 263 2.39 18.17 20.68
C SER A 263 1.29 17.67 21.61
N ARG A 264 1.65 17.06 22.73
CA ARG A 264 0.70 16.59 23.73
C ARG A 264 -0.02 17.76 24.43
N GLU A 265 0.68 18.82 24.71
CA GLU A 265 0.06 20.02 25.34
C GLU A 265 -0.87 20.74 24.35
N GLU A 266 -0.47 20.86 23.09
CA GLU A 266 -1.32 21.42 22.03
C GLU A 266 -2.60 20.60 21.82
N GLU A 267 -2.49 19.27 21.87
CA GLU A 267 -3.65 18.37 21.79
C GLU A 267 -4.62 18.57 22.96
N LYS A 268 -4.10 18.66 24.19
CA LYS A 268 -4.94 18.96 25.37
C LYS A 268 -5.68 20.28 25.21
N GLN A 269 -5.00 21.32 24.74
CA GLN A 269 -5.61 22.64 24.52
C GLN A 269 -6.64 22.59 23.39
N ARG A 270 -6.42 21.81 22.35
CA ARG A 270 -7.40 21.59 21.29
C ARG A 270 -8.65 20.91 21.82
N LEU A 271 -8.50 19.81 22.54
CA LEU A 271 -9.61 19.07 23.15
C LEU A 271 -10.40 19.95 24.14
N ALA A 272 -9.72 20.74 24.97
CA ALA A 272 -10.36 21.65 25.89
C ALA A 272 -11.24 22.68 25.14
N ARG A 273 -10.72 23.30 24.07
CA ARG A 273 -11.48 24.23 23.21
C ARG A 273 -12.69 23.57 22.55
N GLU A 274 -12.54 22.30 22.07
CA GLU A 274 -13.65 21.55 21.47
C GLU A 274 -14.76 21.27 22.52
N LEU A 275 -14.39 20.92 23.75
CA LEU A 275 -15.33 20.67 24.82
C LEU A 275 -16.08 21.96 25.21
N GLU A 276 -15.39 23.09 25.31
CA GLU A 276 -16.01 24.41 25.55
C GLU A 276 -16.97 24.80 24.43
N PHE A 277 -16.58 24.53 23.16
CA PHE A 277 -17.45 24.81 22.02
C PHE A 277 -18.72 23.95 22.03
N LYS A 278 -18.60 22.66 22.39
CA LYS A 278 -19.76 21.76 22.53
C LYS A 278 -20.66 22.12 23.71
N ALA A 279 -20.10 22.68 24.77
CA ALA A 279 -20.89 23.11 25.96
C ALA A 279 -21.73 24.39 25.71
N LYS A 280 -21.24 25.34 24.91
CA LYS A 280 -21.92 26.58 24.59
C LYS A 280 -23.31 26.43 23.92
N PRO A 281 -23.60 25.49 23.02
CA PRO A 281 -24.93 25.39 22.39
C PRO A 281 -26.05 24.99 23.36
N GLN A 282 -25.73 24.28 24.44
CA GLN A 282 -26.75 23.89 25.42
C GLN A 282 -27.23 25.08 26.28
N GLN A 283 -26.33 25.99 26.64
CA GLN A 283 -26.72 27.21 27.37
C GLN A 283 -27.59 28.16 26.52
N PHE A 284 -27.31 28.25 25.21
CA PHE A 284 -28.11 29.05 24.30
C PHE A 284 -29.51 28.45 24.06
N LYS A 285 -29.65 27.13 24.01
CA LYS A 285 -30.96 26.47 23.91
C LYS A 285 -31.78 26.61 25.20
N LEU A 286 -31.15 26.52 26.35
CA LEU A 286 -31.81 26.75 27.65
C LEU A 286 -32.26 28.20 27.78
N GLY A 287 -31.42 29.17 27.43
CA GLY A 287 -31.77 30.60 27.45
C GLY A 287 -32.95 30.96 26.54
N LEU A 288 -32.96 30.40 25.31
CA LEU A 288 -34.06 30.57 24.37
C LEU A 288 -35.35 29.88 24.82
N SER A 289 -35.27 28.74 25.49
CA SER A 289 -36.42 28.03 26.05
C SER A 289 -37.03 28.81 27.21
N VAL A 290 -36.21 29.31 28.10
CA VAL A 290 -36.65 30.16 29.25
C VAL A 290 -37.23 31.48 28.74
N ALA A 291 -36.61 32.16 27.78
CA ALA A 291 -37.12 33.38 27.18
C ALA A 291 -38.48 33.16 26.47
N ARG A 292 -38.64 32.05 25.76
CA ARG A 292 -39.92 31.68 25.11
C ARG A 292 -41.00 31.34 26.14
N TYR A 293 -40.64 30.76 27.27
CA TYR A 293 -41.56 30.47 28.36
C TYR A 293 -42.03 31.75 29.06
N LEU A 294 -41.10 32.64 29.37
CA LEU A 294 -41.40 33.96 29.96
C LEU A 294 -42.27 34.83 29.04
N CYS A 295 -42.00 34.87 27.74
CA CYS A 295 -42.85 35.60 26.78
C CYS A 295 -44.25 35.00 26.60
N ARG A 296 -44.48 33.74 26.94
CA ARG A 296 -45.82 33.10 26.89
C ARG A 296 -46.62 33.28 28.20
N VAL A 297 -45.96 33.41 29.34
CA VAL A 297 -46.59 33.42 30.65
C VAL A 297 -46.87 34.83 31.12
N LEU A 298 -45.99 35.79 30.86
CA LEU A 298 -46.14 37.18 31.28
C LEU A 298 -47.40 37.94 30.75
N PRO A 299 -47.85 37.74 29.49
CA PRO A 299 -49.09 38.38 29.00
C PRO A 299 -50.35 37.86 29.68
N LYS A 300 -50.36 36.62 30.20
CA LYS A 300 -51.53 36.05 30.90
C LYS A 300 -51.67 36.56 32.35
N LEU A 301 -50.55 36.90 32.97
CA LEU A 301 -50.60 37.50 34.37
C LEU A 301 -51.01 38.93 34.40
N TYR A 302 -50.89 39.71 33.32
CA TYR A 302 -51.26 41.09 33.22
C TYR A 302 -52.75 41.31 32.87
N SER A 303 -53.45 40.25 32.44
CA SER A 303 -54.87 40.32 32.07
C SER A 303 -55.86 40.03 33.23
N GLU A 304 -55.34 39.50 34.35
CA GLU A 304 -56.22 39.16 35.53
C GLU A 304 -56.23 40.19 36.65
N THR A 305 -55.52 41.30 36.46
CA THR A 305 -55.46 42.37 37.49
C THR A 305 -56.19 43.66 37.14
N LEU A 306 -57.06 43.63 36.11
CA LEU A 306 -57.92 44.76 35.73
C LEU A 306 -59.36 44.25 35.53
N ILE A 307 -60.03 43.85 36.62
CA ILE A 307 -61.48 43.87 36.83
C ILE A 307 -61.75 44.28 38.31
#